data_4578af88e74e0d821fcbef00abc1ab09
#
_entry.id   4578af88e74e0d821fcbef00abc1ab09
#
_cell.length_a   1.000
_cell.length_b   1.000
_cell.length_c   1.000
_cell.angle_alpha   90.00
_cell.angle_beta   90.00
_cell.angle_gamma   90.00
#
_symmetry.space_group_name_H-M   'P 1'
#
loop_
_entity.id
_entity.type
_entity.pdbx_description
1 polymer ?
#
loop_
_entity_poly.entity_id
_entity_poly.type
_entity_poly.pdbx_seq_one_letter_code
_entity_poly.pdbx_strand_id
1 'polypeptide(L)'
;AEQFRILPKDKNVMLAAEQVKKLLGAAQVDYVPTTNLAQGLAALLHFDAAKTLQENSAVMRREAKEAHSAAVSIAVRDSVVNGITVKKGQYIGLLEDKIVYAGATLEEVTAETVKLAGSDWELISLYYGSDLTQSEADKIAAELEALDGGWEVTVFDGGQPLYPLLLSLE
;
A
#
# COMPACT_ATOMS: atom_id res chain seq x y z
N ALA A 1 -31.10 -9.53 -0.06
CA ALA A 1 -30.57 -8.63 1.00
C ALA A 1 -29.28 -8.04 0.51
N GLU A 2 -29.08 -6.74 0.74
CA GLU A 2 -27.80 -6.08 0.45
C GLU A 2 -26.72 -6.64 1.37
N GLN A 3 -25.54 -6.89 0.81
CA GLN A 3 -24.39 -7.35 1.54
C GLN A 3 -23.28 -6.30 1.46
N PHE A 4 -22.60 -6.08 2.57
CA PHE A 4 -21.55 -5.08 2.69
C PHE A 4 -20.22 -5.72 3.08
N ARG A 5 -19.15 -5.24 2.46
CA ARG A 5 -17.79 -5.59 2.84
C ARG A 5 -17.03 -4.33 3.20
N ILE A 6 -16.42 -4.33 4.38
CA ILE A 6 -15.66 -3.19 4.91
C ILE A 6 -14.17 -3.53 4.78
N LEU A 7 -13.42 -2.61 4.15
CA LEU A 7 -11.96 -2.64 4.10
C LEU A 7 -11.44 -1.44 4.91
N PRO A 8 -11.10 -1.62 6.18
CA PRO A 8 -10.53 -0.55 6.99
C PRO A 8 -9.18 -0.14 6.42
N LYS A 9 -8.88 1.15 6.39
CA LYS A 9 -7.58 1.66 5.91
C LYS A 9 -6.57 1.92 7.03
N ASP A 10 -6.99 1.78 8.27
CA ASP A 10 -6.12 1.92 9.44
C ASP A 10 -6.63 1.11 10.63
N LYS A 11 -5.76 0.91 11.62
CA LYS A 11 -6.05 0.10 12.83
C LYS A 11 -7.18 0.67 13.69
N ASN A 12 -7.41 1.98 13.66
CA ASN A 12 -8.42 2.61 14.51
C ASN A 12 -9.84 2.30 14.02
N VAL A 13 -9.99 2.08 12.70
CA VAL A 13 -11.29 1.76 12.08
C VAL A 13 -11.66 0.28 12.24
N MET A 14 -10.68 -0.61 12.50
CA MET A 14 -10.92 -2.06 12.61
C MET A 14 -11.93 -2.43 13.70
N LEU A 15 -11.81 -1.83 14.88
CA LEU A 15 -12.74 -2.08 15.99
C LEU A 15 -14.17 -1.67 15.64
N ALA A 16 -14.33 -0.54 14.94
CA ALA A 16 -15.64 -0.09 14.47
C ALA A 16 -16.23 -1.06 13.43
N ALA A 17 -15.42 -1.53 12.48
CA ALA A 17 -15.85 -2.52 11.48
C ALA A 17 -16.28 -3.86 12.14
N GLU A 18 -15.56 -4.30 13.16
CA GLU A 18 -15.93 -5.49 13.93
C GLU A 18 -17.26 -5.31 14.68
N GLN A 19 -17.47 -4.15 15.26
CA GLN A 19 -18.75 -3.83 15.93
C GLN A 19 -19.92 -3.79 14.95
N VAL A 20 -19.75 -3.21 13.77
CA VAL A 20 -20.78 -3.20 12.72
C VAL A 20 -21.15 -4.64 12.30
N LYS A 21 -20.15 -5.51 12.11
CA LYS A 21 -20.38 -6.92 11.83
C LYS A 21 -21.16 -7.63 12.94
N LYS A 22 -20.86 -7.34 14.21
CA LYS A 22 -21.58 -7.92 15.35
C LYS A 22 -23.05 -7.46 15.42
N LEU A 23 -23.30 -6.18 15.06
CA LEU A 23 -24.64 -5.59 15.10
C LEU A 23 -25.54 -6.07 13.96
N LEU A 24 -25.01 -6.14 12.74
CA LEU A 24 -25.78 -6.47 11.52
C LEU A 24 -25.74 -7.95 11.16
N GLY A 25 -24.84 -8.72 11.77
CA GLY A 25 -24.67 -10.15 11.54
C GLY A 25 -23.77 -10.48 10.34
N ALA A 26 -23.04 -11.59 10.45
CA ALA A 26 -22.05 -12.03 9.49
C ALA A 26 -22.62 -12.44 8.11
N ALA A 27 -23.93 -12.64 8.01
CA ALA A 27 -24.59 -12.91 6.74
C ALA A 27 -24.79 -11.64 5.90
N GLN A 28 -24.80 -10.47 6.53
CA GLN A 28 -25.04 -9.19 5.89
C GLN A 28 -23.78 -8.34 5.79
N VAL A 29 -22.91 -8.40 6.79
CA VAL A 29 -21.68 -7.61 6.83
C VAL A 29 -20.49 -8.49 7.17
N ASP A 30 -19.42 -8.35 6.37
CA ASP A 30 -18.10 -8.86 6.74
C ASP A 30 -17.04 -7.76 6.55
N TYR A 31 -15.87 -7.92 7.16
CA TYR A 31 -14.74 -7.03 6.97
C TYR A 31 -13.46 -7.81 6.69
N VAL A 32 -12.59 -7.22 5.90
CA VAL A 32 -11.23 -7.70 5.68
C VAL A 32 -10.30 -6.85 6.54
N PRO A 33 -9.51 -7.42 7.45
CA PRO A 33 -8.66 -6.65 8.36
C PRO A 33 -7.45 -6.10 7.61
N THR A 34 -7.63 -4.94 7.00
CA THR A 34 -6.57 -4.19 6.33
C THR A 34 -6.17 -2.99 7.19
N THR A 35 -4.90 -2.69 7.27
CA THR A 35 -4.35 -1.63 8.14
C THR A 35 -3.75 -0.47 7.35
N ASN A 36 -3.61 -0.62 6.04
CA ASN A 36 -3.14 0.39 5.12
C ASN A 36 -3.82 0.24 3.76
N LEU A 37 -3.58 1.22 2.88
CA LEU A 37 -4.23 1.26 1.57
C LEU A 37 -3.77 0.12 0.65
N ALA A 38 -2.48 -0.23 0.66
CA ALA A 38 -1.95 -1.29 -0.20
C ALA A 38 -2.63 -2.64 0.09
N GLN A 39 -2.74 -3.02 1.37
CA GLN A 39 -3.49 -4.22 1.79
C GLN A 39 -4.95 -4.18 1.33
N GLY A 40 -5.58 -3.01 1.40
CA GLY A 40 -6.96 -2.84 0.92
C GLY A 40 -7.09 -3.04 -0.58
N LEU A 41 -6.13 -2.53 -1.35
CA LEU A 41 -6.10 -2.67 -2.81
C LEU A 41 -5.79 -4.11 -3.23
N ALA A 42 -4.78 -4.75 -2.63
CA ALA A 42 -4.48 -6.16 -2.87
C ALA A 42 -5.71 -7.06 -2.59
N ALA A 43 -6.38 -6.84 -1.47
CA ALA A 43 -7.63 -7.52 -1.18
C ALA A 43 -8.70 -7.29 -2.25
N LEU A 44 -8.84 -6.05 -2.72
CA LEU A 44 -9.89 -5.67 -3.66
C LEU A 44 -9.68 -6.28 -5.05
N LEU A 45 -8.43 -6.42 -5.51
CA LEU A 45 -8.08 -7.06 -6.78
C LEU A 45 -8.55 -8.52 -6.85
N HIS A 46 -8.66 -9.20 -5.71
CA HIS A 46 -9.11 -10.58 -5.60
C HIS A 46 -10.61 -10.74 -5.32
N PHE A 47 -11.37 -9.64 -5.41
CA PHE A 47 -12.83 -9.70 -5.29
C PHE A 47 -13.46 -10.30 -6.55
N ASP A 48 -14.35 -11.27 -6.35
CA ASP A 48 -15.11 -11.92 -7.42
C ASP A 48 -16.63 -11.79 -7.14
N ALA A 49 -17.33 -11.07 -8.00
CA ALA A 49 -18.76 -10.83 -7.86
C ALA A 49 -19.62 -12.11 -7.96
N ALA A 50 -19.07 -13.19 -8.51
CA ALA A 50 -19.76 -14.49 -8.61
C ALA A 50 -19.69 -15.31 -7.32
N LYS A 51 -18.81 -14.94 -6.37
CA LYS A 51 -18.61 -15.64 -5.10
C LYS A 51 -19.45 -15.05 -3.97
N THR A 52 -19.72 -15.88 -2.97
CA THR A 52 -20.41 -15.45 -1.74
C THR A 52 -19.57 -14.44 -0.93
N LEU A 53 -20.22 -13.77 0.03
CA LEU A 53 -19.56 -12.85 0.95
C LEU A 53 -18.40 -13.54 1.70
N GLN A 54 -18.63 -14.77 2.16
CA GLN A 54 -17.67 -15.55 2.95
C GLN A 54 -16.47 -16.03 2.10
N GLU A 55 -16.72 -16.55 0.90
CA GLU A 55 -15.67 -17.01 -0.01
C GLU A 55 -14.74 -15.84 -0.41
N ASN A 56 -15.32 -14.71 -0.80
CA ASN A 56 -14.55 -13.51 -1.08
C ASN A 56 -13.74 -13.05 0.12
N SER A 57 -14.36 -12.97 1.31
CA SER A 57 -13.66 -12.52 2.51
C SER A 57 -12.49 -13.44 2.88
N ALA A 58 -12.57 -14.74 2.64
CA ALA A 58 -11.49 -15.67 2.90
C ALA A 58 -10.28 -15.41 1.98
N VAL A 59 -10.53 -15.25 0.67
CA VAL A 59 -9.47 -14.94 -0.31
C VAL A 59 -8.88 -13.56 -0.03
N MET A 60 -9.71 -12.53 0.08
CA MET A 60 -9.28 -11.16 0.31
C MET A 60 -8.44 -10.99 1.58
N ARG A 61 -8.76 -11.73 2.67
CA ARG A 61 -7.96 -11.73 3.90
C ARG A 61 -6.59 -12.34 3.72
N ARG A 62 -6.49 -13.40 2.92
CA ARG A 62 -5.21 -14.03 2.61
C ARG A 62 -4.33 -13.05 1.84
N GLU A 63 -4.83 -12.51 0.75
CA GLU A 63 -4.07 -11.60 -0.12
C GLU A 63 -3.68 -10.30 0.61
N ALA A 64 -4.60 -9.72 1.40
CA ALA A 64 -4.26 -8.57 2.24
C ALA A 64 -3.14 -8.84 3.24
N LYS A 65 -3.01 -10.08 3.73
CA LYS A 65 -1.97 -10.44 4.70
C LYS A 65 -0.60 -10.62 4.03
N GLU A 66 -0.58 -11.12 2.81
CA GLU A 66 0.65 -11.34 2.04
C GLU A 66 1.18 -10.03 1.41
N ALA A 67 0.30 -9.04 1.18
CA ALA A 67 0.69 -7.76 0.61
C ALA A 67 1.48 -6.90 1.61
N HIS A 68 2.66 -6.50 1.22
CA HIS A 68 3.50 -5.55 1.94
C HIS A 68 3.28 -4.13 1.41
N SER A 69 3.30 -3.16 2.32
CA SER A 69 3.05 -1.75 2.00
C SER A 69 4.34 -0.96 2.02
N ALA A 70 4.64 -0.30 0.91
CA ALA A 70 5.65 0.75 0.86
C ALA A 70 5.02 2.07 0.41
N ALA A 71 5.61 3.18 0.81
CA ALA A 71 5.19 4.50 0.40
C ALA A 71 6.37 5.46 0.34
N VAL A 72 6.27 6.47 -0.51
CA VAL A 72 7.18 7.61 -0.49
C VAL A 72 6.38 8.87 -0.21
N SER A 73 6.87 9.68 0.71
CA SER A 73 6.27 10.95 1.11
C SER A 73 7.35 12.04 1.22
N ILE A 74 6.93 13.27 1.47
CA ILE A 74 7.83 14.41 1.67
C ILE A 74 7.83 14.80 3.15
N ALA A 75 9.02 14.93 3.73
CA ALA A 75 9.18 15.32 5.12
C ALA A 75 8.75 16.76 5.37
N VAL A 76 7.81 16.97 6.27
CA VAL A 76 7.26 18.29 6.62
C VAL A 76 8.10 19.05 7.66
N ARG A 77 9.02 18.35 8.34
CA ARG A 77 9.91 18.91 9.37
C ARG A 77 11.19 18.10 9.49
N ASP A 78 12.21 18.70 10.09
CA ASP A 78 13.43 18.00 10.52
C ASP A 78 13.09 17.03 11.65
N SER A 79 13.65 15.83 11.59
CA SER A 79 13.47 14.80 12.64
C SER A 79 14.59 13.76 12.59
N VAL A 80 14.70 12.98 13.66
CA VAL A 80 15.51 11.75 13.69
C VAL A 80 14.58 10.63 14.12
N VAL A 81 14.42 9.64 13.26
CA VAL A 81 13.51 8.50 13.49
C VAL A 81 14.29 7.21 13.24
N ASN A 82 14.35 6.32 14.23
CA ASN A 82 15.07 5.04 14.14
C ASN A 82 16.54 5.19 13.68
N GLY A 83 17.22 6.28 14.06
CA GLY A 83 18.61 6.57 13.65
C GLY A 83 18.74 7.21 12.26
N ILE A 84 17.65 7.39 11.54
CA ILE A 84 17.61 8.06 10.22
C ILE A 84 17.40 9.54 10.44
N THR A 85 18.36 10.37 9.96
CA THR A 85 18.21 11.83 9.97
C THR A 85 17.39 12.25 8.76
N VAL A 86 16.28 12.93 9.01
CA VAL A 86 15.36 13.44 8.01
C VAL A 86 15.38 14.95 8.04
N LYS A 87 15.53 15.60 6.88
CA LYS A 87 15.43 17.05 6.72
C LYS A 87 14.11 17.41 6.06
N LYS A 88 13.53 18.54 6.47
CA LYS A 88 12.33 19.08 5.83
C LYS A 88 12.54 19.21 4.32
N GLY A 89 11.57 18.71 3.55
CA GLY A 89 11.58 18.73 2.08
C GLY A 89 12.28 17.55 1.43
N GLN A 90 12.98 16.69 2.19
CA GLN A 90 13.48 15.43 1.64
C GLN A 90 12.35 14.43 1.39
N TYR A 91 12.57 13.54 0.44
CA TYR A 91 11.74 12.35 0.30
C TYR A 91 12.05 11.35 1.41
N ILE A 92 11.03 10.71 1.92
CA ILE A 92 11.11 9.65 2.95
C ILE A 92 10.42 8.39 2.44
N GLY A 93 11.12 7.28 2.55
CA GLY A 93 10.59 5.96 2.26
C GLY A 93 10.02 5.32 3.52
N LEU A 94 8.83 4.75 3.41
CA LEU A 94 8.12 4.08 4.48
C LEU A 94 7.87 2.61 4.10
N LEU A 95 8.10 1.71 5.06
CA LEU A 95 7.64 0.32 5.02
C LEU A 95 6.75 0.09 6.22
N GLU A 96 5.52 -0.41 5.98
CA GLU A 96 4.51 -0.64 7.02
C GLU A 96 4.39 0.58 7.97
N ASP A 97 4.28 1.79 7.38
CA ASP A 97 4.21 3.09 8.07
C ASP A 97 5.46 3.50 8.87
N LYS A 98 6.57 2.78 8.75
CA LYS A 98 7.85 3.13 9.41
C LYS A 98 8.81 3.74 8.42
N ILE A 99 9.42 4.87 8.77
CA ILE A 99 10.50 5.48 7.96
C ILE A 99 11.70 4.55 7.98
N VAL A 100 12.14 4.15 6.78
CA VAL A 100 13.28 3.25 6.55
C VAL A 100 14.40 3.90 5.76
N TYR A 101 14.11 4.97 5.02
CA TYR A 101 15.08 5.70 4.22
C TYR A 101 14.70 7.19 4.08
N ALA A 102 15.69 8.05 3.85
CA ALA A 102 15.48 9.46 3.51
C ALA A 102 16.54 9.90 2.50
N GLY A 103 16.13 10.58 1.45
CA GLY A 103 17.02 10.97 0.36
C GLY A 103 16.57 12.25 -0.36
N ALA A 104 17.31 12.63 -1.39
CA ALA A 104 17.11 13.87 -2.10
C ALA A 104 16.13 13.75 -3.28
N THR A 105 16.04 12.56 -3.92
CA THR A 105 15.21 12.33 -5.09
C THR A 105 14.17 11.24 -4.85
N LEU A 106 13.07 11.33 -5.60
CA LEU A 106 11.98 10.37 -5.51
C LEU A 106 12.43 8.99 -5.98
N GLU A 107 13.17 8.93 -7.07
CA GLU A 107 13.69 7.69 -7.68
C GLU A 107 14.61 6.95 -6.70
N GLU A 108 15.60 7.66 -6.13
CA GLU A 108 16.53 7.10 -5.13
C GLU A 108 15.77 6.51 -3.95
N VAL A 109 14.86 7.30 -3.36
CA VAL A 109 14.13 6.88 -2.16
C VAL A 109 13.20 5.71 -2.46
N THR A 110 12.57 5.68 -3.63
CA THR A 110 11.73 4.56 -4.04
C THR A 110 12.55 3.28 -4.18
N ALA A 111 13.67 3.34 -4.91
CA ALA A 111 14.55 2.20 -5.13
C ALA A 111 15.10 1.63 -3.80
N GLU A 112 15.61 2.49 -2.93
CA GLU A 112 16.17 2.07 -1.63
C GLU A 112 15.09 1.53 -0.70
N THR A 113 13.86 2.10 -0.72
CA THR A 113 12.74 1.60 0.08
C THR A 113 12.34 0.19 -0.36
N VAL A 114 12.23 -0.06 -1.67
CA VAL A 114 11.89 -1.39 -2.22
C VAL A 114 12.98 -2.41 -1.89
N LYS A 115 14.27 -2.06 -2.04
CA LYS A 115 15.39 -2.95 -1.65
C LYS A 115 15.36 -3.30 -0.17
N LEU A 116 15.09 -2.33 0.71
CA LEU A 116 14.99 -2.55 2.16
C LEU A 116 13.79 -3.39 2.57
N ALA A 117 12.76 -3.41 1.74
CA ALA A 117 11.63 -4.29 1.95
C ALA A 117 12.00 -5.78 1.75
N GLY A 118 13.04 -6.11 0.98
CA GLY A 118 13.53 -7.47 0.69
C GLY A 118 13.29 -7.87 -0.76
N SER A 119 13.24 -9.18 -1.03
CA SER A 119 13.12 -9.72 -2.39
C SER A 119 12.12 -10.89 -2.50
N ASP A 120 11.25 -11.08 -1.50
CA ASP A 120 10.35 -12.24 -1.43
C ASP A 120 9.03 -12.02 -2.21
N TRP A 121 8.98 -11.03 -3.07
CA TRP A 121 7.86 -10.68 -3.95
C TRP A 121 8.30 -10.62 -5.41
N GLU A 122 7.35 -10.82 -6.30
CA GLU A 122 7.55 -10.81 -7.75
C GLU A 122 6.83 -9.63 -8.42
N LEU A 123 5.75 -9.13 -7.78
CA LEU A 123 4.91 -8.09 -8.33
C LEU A 123 4.93 -6.81 -7.48
N ILE A 124 5.09 -5.66 -8.13
CA ILE A 124 4.96 -4.34 -7.53
C ILE A 124 3.82 -3.58 -8.21
N SER A 125 2.77 -3.26 -7.46
CA SER A 125 1.74 -2.32 -7.90
C SER A 125 2.11 -0.92 -7.43
N LEU A 126 2.44 -0.01 -8.38
CA LEU A 126 2.85 1.36 -8.13
C LEU A 126 1.70 2.32 -8.41
N TYR A 127 1.24 3.03 -7.39
CA TYR A 127 0.19 4.04 -7.49
C TYR A 127 0.80 5.43 -7.35
N TYR A 128 0.76 6.24 -8.44
CA TYR A 128 1.29 7.61 -8.39
C TYR A 128 0.24 8.61 -7.93
N GLY A 129 0.70 9.63 -7.20
CA GLY A 129 -0.14 10.69 -6.66
C GLY A 129 -0.41 11.83 -7.64
N SER A 130 -1.26 12.77 -7.22
CA SER A 130 -1.70 13.91 -8.04
C SER A 130 -0.58 14.84 -8.50
N ASP A 131 0.56 14.82 -7.83
CA ASP A 131 1.72 15.69 -8.13
C ASP A 131 2.70 15.06 -9.13
N LEU A 132 2.42 13.86 -9.63
CA LEU A 132 3.21 13.17 -10.64
C LEU A 132 2.42 12.94 -11.92
N THR A 133 3.13 12.91 -13.02
CA THR A 133 2.60 12.48 -14.32
C THR A 133 2.81 10.98 -14.50
N GLN A 134 2.01 10.36 -15.37
CA GLN A 134 2.20 8.96 -15.75
C GLN A 134 3.61 8.71 -16.28
N SER A 135 4.16 9.60 -17.10
CA SER A 135 5.50 9.46 -17.67
C SER A 135 6.61 9.42 -16.62
N GLU A 136 6.46 10.17 -15.52
CA GLU A 136 7.40 10.13 -14.39
C GLU A 136 7.26 8.82 -13.62
N ALA A 137 6.03 8.35 -13.41
CA ALA A 137 5.76 7.07 -12.76
C ALA A 137 6.27 5.89 -13.58
N ASP A 138 6.07 5.89 -14.91
CA ASP A 138 6.57 4.86 -15.83
C ASP A 138 8.10 4.79 -15.82
N LYS A 139 8.77 5.94 -15.71
CA LYS A 139 10.23 5.99 -15.60
C LYS A 139 10.71 5.34 -14.29
N ILE A 140 10.06 5.64 -13.16
CA ILE A 140 10.39 5.02 -11.86
C ILE A 140 10.14 3.51 -11.92
N ALA A 141 9.04 3.07 -12.54
CA ALA A 141 8.75 1.65 -12.72
C ALA A 141 9.85 0.94 -13.52
N ALA A 142 10.29 1.52 -14.64
CA ALA A 142 11.38 0.97 -15.46
C ALA A 142 12.72 0.92 -14.69
N GLU A 143 12.99 1.91 -13.83
CA GLU A 143 14.18 1.88 -12.96
C GLU A 143 14.09 0.77 -11.91
N LEU A 144 12.92 0.51 -11.33
CA LEU A 144 12.71 -0.60 -10.40
C LEU A 144 12.87 -1.96 -11.08
N GLU A 145 12.29 -2.16 -12.27
CA GLU A 145 12.43 -3.39 -13.06
C GLU A 145 13.89 -3.66 -13.50
N ALA A 146 14.69 -2.61 -13.68
CA ALA A 146 16.10 -2.71 -14.01
C ALA A 146 16.99 -3.12 -12.80
N LEU A 147 16.45 -3.12 -11.59
CA LEU A 147 17.16 -3.63 -10.40
C LEU A 147 17.18 -5.17 -10.41
N ASP A 148 18.19 -5.74 -9.75
CA ASP A 148 18.41 -7.19 -9.69
C ASP A 148 17.34 -7.99 -8.92
N GLY A 149 16.18 -7.38 -8.62
CA GLY A 149 15.07 -7.98 -7.88
C GLY A 149 14.16 -8.89 -8.72
N GLY A 150 14.20 -8.78 -10.04
CA GLY A 150 13.33 -9.57 -10.95
C GLY A 150 11.84 -9.20 -10.84
N TRP A 151 11.55 -8.01 -10.37
CA TRP A 151 10.18 -7.53 -10.13
C TRP A 151 9.47 -7.11 -11.42
N GLU A 152 8.20 -7.46 -11.52
CA GLU A 152 7.28 -6.89 -12.51
C GLU A 152 6.55 -5.69 -11.89
N VAL A 153 6.57 -4.53 -12.56
CA VAL A 153 5.98 -3.30 -12.02
C VAL A 153 4.77 -2.88 -12.85
N THR A 154 3.60 -2.80 -12.23
CA THR A 154 2.40 -2.26 -12.85
C THR A 154 2.09 -0.87 -12.28
N VAL A 155 1.88 0.11 -13.17
CA VAL A 155 1.63 1.52 -12.81
C VAL A 155 0.14 1.85 -12.85
N PHE A 156 -0.35 2.50 -11.82
CA PHE A 156 -1.74 2.96 -11.69
C PHE A 156 -1.81 4.44 -11.30
N ASP A 157 -2.80 5.14 -11.85
CA ASP A 157 -3.16 6.48 -11.39
C ASP A 157 -3.92 6.37 -10.06
N GLY A 158 -3.26 6.72 -8.96
CA GLY A 158 -3.85 6.71 -7.62
C GLY A 158 -4.52 8.03 -7.25
N GLY A 159 -4.08 9.15 -7.84
CA GLY A 159 -4.63 10.49 -7.59
C GLY A 159 -4.50 10.99 -6.15
N GLN A 160 -3.77 10.30 -5.27
CA GLN A 160 -3.63 10.67 -3.87
C GLN A 160 -2.79 11.95 -3.69
N PRO A 161 -3.19 12.87 -2.75
CA PRO A 161 -2.57 14.19 -2.65
C PRO A 161 -1.32 14.27 -1.77
N LEU A 162 -1.06 13.32 -0.88
CA LEU A 162 -0.01 13.44 0.15
C LEU A 162 1.20 12.52 -0.07
N TYR A 163 1.00 11.49 -0.87
CA TYR A 163 2.03 10.50 -1.15
C TYR A 163 2.33 10.53 -2.64
N PRO A 164 3.52 11.01 -3.06
CA PRO A 164 3.96 10.87 -4.44
C PRO A 164 3.80 9.45 -4.96
N LEU A 165 4.17 8.46 -4.15
CA LEU A 165 4.02 7.05 -4.49
C LEU A 165 3.49 6.23 -3.32
N LEU A 166 2.58 5.31 -3.65
CA LEU A 166 2.19 4.17 -2.82
C LEU A 166 2.52 2.89 -3.59
N LEU A 167 3.01 1.87 -2.89
CA LEU A 167 3.38 0.60 -3.51
C LEU A 167 2.76 -0.55 -2.70
N SER A 168 2.23 -1.54 -3.41
CA SER A 168 1.94 -2.87 -2.89
C SER A 168 2.99 -3.83 -3.43
N LEU A 169 3.59 -4.63 -2.55
CA LEU A 169 4.61 -5.62 -2.87
C LEU A 169 4.01 -7.00 -2.59
N GLU A 170 3.93 -7.84 -3.62
CA GLU A 170 3.24 -9.15 -3.64
C GLU A 170 4.08 -10.26 -4.22
#